data_3a17f617b6ca0ee11bb63c87d7eba9a7
#
_entry.id   3a17f617b6ca0ee11bb63c87d7eba9a7
#
_cell.length_a   1.000
_cell.length_b   1.000
_cell.length_c   1.000
_cell.angle_alpha   90.00
_cell.angle_beta   90.00
_cell.angle_gamma   90.00
#
_symmetry.space_group_name_H-M   'P 1'
#
loop_
_entity.id
_entity.type
_entity.pdbx_description
1 polymer ?
#
loop_
_entity_poly.entity_id
_entity_poly.type
_entity_poly.pdbx_seq_one_letter_code
_entity_poly.pdbx_strand_id
1 'polypeptide(L)'
;METVAKKSLLLGNGININFGGDAYSNAYIIKRILFNARANKYDLLFDGKVSGDEIASIFVELATWANDISAGKYDAIIPSEEKITLEDFKKRYNWRLSHYYQVGLEDWFFILHVYFLQNDDIADNWPSAKQGFERMMLDAIYNDGDIQNLYNNMGKEAKKWLQQFDSIFTLNYDNNVEELIKRPVFHLHGDFRTLANSENPQTLMGYIRRVNGENIDIPKQFEHCFCNALFDYAGEYKYKIADAFEKGGEELQYLAQSDIPSELFSASIEELMRVHREHPELAFGSNYHLTEFGKLVGELHIVGMSPNNDSHIFKLIDKSDIERVIFYYYSEGETKKGLSVHQEVEYKSVQELWKQLKALPQKYSCNYHIPKSDKVKTFLAVFNQLSGDKVPEAEIIKNMNSIPPFEVARLYKLVMNEIKAQQKSAITQDGATLERGFREISRIALRNGILPSALFFHVINEKSKRIKYGVDEV
;
A
#
# COMPACT_ATOMS: atom_id res chain seq x y z
N MET A 1 23.67 14.15 35.88
CA MET A 1 22.55 13.40 35.32
C MET A 1 22.97 13.07 33.91
N GLU A 2 23.28 11.80 33.63
CA GLU A 2 23.45 11.35 32.25
C GLU A 2 22.11 11.58 31.53
N THR A 3 22.11 12.42 30.51
CA THR A 3 20.99 12.59 29.61
C THR A 3 20.81 11.26 28.87
N VAL A 4 19.80 10.48 29.23
CA VAL A 4 19.45 9.27 28.48
C VAL A 4 19.18 9.70 27.04
N ALA A 5 19.97 9.21 26.09
CA ALA A 5 19.80 9.54 24.68
C ALA A 5 18.38 9.17 24.27
N LYS A 6 17.66 10.10 23.66
CA LYS A 6 16.31 9.85 23.12
C LYS A 6 16.38 8.80 22.02
N LYS A 7 15.45 7.87 22.04
CA LYS A 7 15.34 6.81 21.04
C LYS A 7 14.07 6.97 20.22
N SER A 8 14.23 7.08 18.94
CA SER A 8 13.11 7.17 17.99
C SER A 8 13.09 5.98 17.03
N LEU A 9 11.92 5.67 16.51
CA LEU A 9 11.71 4.55 15.58
C LEU A 9 10.99 5.06 14.34
N LEU A 10 11.47 4.66 13.17
CA LEU A 10 10.79 4.80 11.89
C LEU A 10 10.45 3.42 11.31
N LEU A 11 9.17 3.21 10.99
CA LEU A 11 8.64 1.95 10.48
C LEU A 11 8.19 2.11 9.02
N GLY A 12 8.58 1.15 8.19
CA GLY A 12 8.02 0.98 6.84
C GLY A 12 7.21 -0.32 6.71
N ASN A 13 6.75 -0.63 5.50
CA ASN A 13 5.84 -1.73 5.22
C ASN A 13 6.39 -3.14 5.54
N GLY A 14 7.70 -3.28 5.75
CA GLY A 14 8.30 -4.54 6.16
C GLY A 14 7.71 -5.12 7.46
N ILE A 15 7.19 -4.27 8.38
CA ILE A 15 6.49 -4.74 9.57
C ILE A 15 5.17 -5.42 9.22
N ASN A 16 4.41 -4.86 8.27
CA ASN A 16 3.14 -5.44 7.82
C ASN A 16 3.35 -6.76 7.09
N ILE A 17 4.38 -6.84 6.23
CA ILE A 17 4.75 -8.10 5.56
C ILE A 17 5.16 -9.15 6.58
N ASN A 18 5.90 -8.75 7.62
CA ASN A 18 6.37 -9.70 8.62
C ASN A 18 5.24 -10.28 9.49
N PHE A 19 4.26 -9.47 9.90
CA PHE A 19 3.16 -9.91 10.76
C PHE A 19 1.90 -10.32 10.00
N GLY A 20 1.71 -9.84 8.77
CA GLY A 20 0.57 -10.12 7.91
C GLY A 20 0.87 -11.04 6.71
N GLY A 21 2.16 -11.38 6.50
CA GLY A 21 2.60 -12.23 5.40
C GLY A 21 2.62 -11.54 4.05
N ASP A 22 2.77 -12.35 3.01
CA ASP A 22 2.92 -11.89 1.63
C ASP A 22 1.72 -11.11 1.09
N ALA A 23 0.56 -11.17 1.76
CA ALA A 23 -0.64 -10.41 1.41
C ALA A 23 -0.39 -8.91 1.29
N TYR A 24 0.60 -8.39 2.00
CA TYR A 24 0.98 -6.97 2.04
C TYR A 24 2.24 -6.66 1.24
N SER A 25 2.75 -7.63 0.49
CA SER A 25 3.80 -7.38 -0.49
C SER A 25 3.23 -6.74 -1.75
N ASN A 26 4.07 -5.93 -2.42
CA ASN A 26 3.74 -5.27 -3.69
C ASN A 26 3.10 -6.24 -4.71
N ALA A 27 3.67 -7.43 -4.86
CA ALA A 27 3.19 -8.44 -5.79
C ALA A 27 1.75 -8.89 -5.51
N TYR A 28 1.40 -9.12 -4.24
CA TYR A 28 0.06 -9.57 -3.89
C TYR A 28 -0.96 -8.43 -3.88
N ILE A 29 -0.57 -7.21 -3.55
CA ILE A 29 -1.43 -6.02 -3.70
C ILE A 29 -1.84 -5.85 -5.16
N ILE A 30 -0.89 -5.90 -6.10
CA ILE A 30 -1.20 -5.78 -7.54
C ILE A 30 -2.07 -6.95 -8.04
N LYS A 31 -1.78 -8.19 -7.64
CA LYS A 31 -2.64 -9.34 -7.98
C LYS A 31 -4.07 -9.16 -7.47
N ARG A 32 -4.23 -8.58 -6.28
CA ARG A 32 -5.53 -8.26 -5.69
C ARG A 32 -6.25 -7.17 -6.49
N ILE A 33 -5.53 -6.13 -6.93
CA ILE A 33 -6.10 -5.09 -7.82
C ILE A 33 -6.69 -5.73 -9.05
N LEU A 34 -5.92 -6.53 -9.77
CA LEU A 34 -6.37 -7.18 -11.01
C LEU A 34 -7.57 -8.11 -10.78
N PHE A 35 -7.55 -8.88 -9.70
CA PHE A 35 -8.66 -9.73 -9.33
C PHE A 35 -9.93 -8.94 -9.03
N ASN A 36 -9.83 -7.88 -8.20
CA ASN A 36 -10.95 -7.04 -7.83
C ASN A 36 -11.51 -6.26 -9.04
N ALA A 37 -10.65 -5.75 -9.92
CA ALA A 37 -11.04 -5.07 -11.14
C ALA A 37 -11.87 -6.01 -12.03
N ARG A 38 -11.39 -7.20 -12.31
CA ARG A 38 -12.13 -8.22 -13.09
C ARG A 38 -13.41 -8.71 -12.44
N ALA A 39 -13.54 -8.53 -11.13
CA ALA A 39 -14.79 -8.77 -10.40
C ALA A 39 -15.71 -7.53 -10.39
N ASN A 40 -15.42 -6.50 -11.18
CA ASN A 40 -16.14 -5.23 -11.31
C ASN A 40 -16.25 -4.44 -9.99
N LYS A 41 -15.35 -4.71 -9.01
CA LYS A 41 -15.37 -4.02 -7.70
C LYS A 41 -15.13 -2.51 -7.86
N TYR A 42 -14.31 -2.13 -8.86
CA TYR A 42 -13.83 -0.76 -9.01
C TYR A 42 -14.60 0.10 -10.01
N ASP A 43 -15.61 -0.44 -10.68
CA ASP A 43 -16.37 0.30 -11.71
C ASP A 43 -16.94 1.63 -11.17
N LEU A 44 -17.38 1.66 -9.91
CA LEU A 44 -17.88 2.87 -9.24
C LEU A 44 -16.78 3.93 -8.97
N LEU A 45 -15.52 3.52 -8.86
CA LEU A 45 -14.41 4.46 -8.63
C LEU A 45 -14.04 5.24 -9.88
N PHE A 46 -14.50 4.79 -11.03
CA PHE A 46 -14.30 5.41 -12.35
C PHE A 46 -15.61 5.93 -12.96
N ASP A 47 -16.63 6.20 -12.12
CA ASP A 47 -17.95 6.67 -12.52
C ASP A 47 -18.65 5.78 -13.57
N GLY A 48 -18.32 4.49 -13.59
CA GLY A 48 -18.81 3.53 -14.58
C GLY A 48 -18.29 3.77 -16.01
N LYS A 49 -17.34 4.68 -16.20
CA LYS A 49 -16.76 5.00 -17.53
C LYS A 49 -15.72 3.99 -17.99
N VAL A 50 -15.10 3.30 -17.04
CA VAL A 50 -14.06 2.28 -17.28
C VAL A 50 -14.48 1.00 -16.58
N SER A 51 -14.50 -0.11 -17.32
CA SER A 51 -14.84 -1.43 -16.78
C SER A 51 -13.65 -2.09 -16.08
N GLY A 52 -13.92 -3.04 -15.19
CA GLY A 52 -12.87 -3.81 -14.52
C GLY A 52 -11.93 -4.55 -15.46
N ASP A 53 -12.43 -5.05 -16.60
CA ASP A 53 -11.59 -5.70 -17.62
C ASP A 53 -10.67 -4.71 -18.34
N GLU A 54 -11.15 -3.49 -18.61
CA GLU A 54 -10.32 -2.40 -19.18
C GLU A 54 -9.23 -2.00 -18.19
N ILE A 55 -9.55 -1.82 -16.90
CA ILE A 55 -8.55 -1.53 -15.85
C ILE A 55 -7.47 -2.62 -15.82
N ALA A 56 -7.87 -3.88 -15.81
CA ALA A 56 -6.92 -4.99 -15.79
C ALA A 56 -6.06 -5.03 -17.05
N SER A 57 -6.61 -4.71 -18.20
CA SER A 57 -5.91 -4.65 -19.49
C SER A 57 -4.89 -3.52 -19.51
N ILE A 58 -5.25 -2.33 -19.02
CA ILE A 58 -4.34 -1.18 -18.87
C ILE A 58 -3.12 -1.57 -18.02
N PHE A 59 -3.31 -2.21 -16.88
CA PHE A 59 -2.19 -2.65 -16.04
C PHE A 59 -1.21 -3.56 -16.79
N VAL A 60 -1.74 -4.55 -17.53
CA VAL A 60 -0.90 -5.49 -18.27
C VAL A 60 -0.16 -4.79 -19.41
N GLU A 61 -0.81 -3.88 -20.12
CA GLU A 61 -0.21 -3.10 -21.20
C GLU A 61 0.86 -2.13 -20.68
N LEU A 62 0.52 -1.34 -19.66
CA LEU A 62 1.43 -0.34 -19.10
C LEU A 62 2.67 -0.96 -18.43
N ALA A 63 2.66 -2.25 -18.07
CA ALA A 63 3.85 -2.91 -17.57
C ALA A 63 5.02 -2.88 -18.59
N THR A 64 4.72 -2.89 -19.87
CA THR A 64 5.74 -2.77 -20.92
C THR A 64 6.32 -1.36 -20.99
N TRP A 65 5.53 -0.35 -20.66
CA TRP A 65 5.94 1.07 -20.67
C TRP A 65 7.03 1.36 -19.65
N ALA A 66 7.03 0.68 -18.52
CA ALA A 66 8.08 0.83 -17.52
C ALA A 66 9.48 0.59 -18.10
N ASN A 67 9.64 -0.43 -18.93
CA ASN A 67 10.90 -0.69 -19.64
C ASN A 67 11.23 0.38 -20.68
N ASP A 68 10.23 0.84 -21.42
CA ASP A 68 10.38 1.87 -22.45
C ASP A 68 10.73 3.24 -21.82
N ILE A 69 10.12 3.59 -20.68
CA ILE A 69 10.46 4.80 -19.90
C ILE A 69 11.90 4.72 -19.40
N SER A 70 12.30 3.59 -18.81
CA SER A 70 13.69 3.38 -18.35
C SER A 70 14.71 3.47 -19.47
N ALA A 71 14.34 3.04 -20.69
CA ALA A 71 15.16 3.15 -21.89
C ALA A 71 15.21 4.56 -22.50
N GLY A 72 14.43 5.53 -21.97
CA GLY A 72 14.42 6.92 -22.44
C GLY A 72 13.51 7.20 -23.63
N LYS A 73 12.62 6.27 -24.00
CA LYS A 73 11.74 6.41 -25.16
C LYS A 73 10.81 7.62 -25.08
N TYR A 74 10.43 8.02 -23.87
CA TYR A 74 9.47 9.11 -23.62
C TYR A 74 10.08 10.38 -23.03
N ASP A 75 11.42 10.49 -22.95
CA ASP A 75 12.12 11.62 -22.31
C ASP A 75 11.74 12.98 -22.87
N ALA A 76 11.40 13.03 -24.16
CA ALA A 76 11.06 14.28 -24.85
C ALA A 76 9.68 14.86 -24.48
N ILE A 77 8.74 14.01 -24.02
CA ILE A 77 7.38 14.46 -23.67
C ILE A 77 7.20 14.73 -22.18
N ILE A 78 8.18 14.33 -21.34
CA ILE A 78 8.12 14.55 -19.89
C ILE A 78 8.37 16.03 -19.58
N PRO A 79 7.45 16.72 -18.87
CA PRO A 79 7.63 18.09 -18.45
C PRO A 79 8.90 18.32 -17.63
N SER A 80 9.46 19.53 -17.72
CA SER A 80 10.71 19.89 -17.05
C SER A 80 10.65 19.71 -15.52
N GLU A 81 9.51 19.98 -14.92
CA GLU A 81 9.24 19.84 -13.48
C GLU A 81 9.23 18.39 -13.01
N GLU A 82 8.96 17.44 -13.91
CA GLU A 82 8.89 16.01 -13.60
C GLU A 82 10.19 15.24 -13.92
N LYS A 83 11.20 15.91 -14.46
CA LYS A 83 12.48 15.25 -14.79
C LYS A 83 13.14 14.60 -13.59
N ILE A 84 12.97 15.15 -12.40
CA ILE A 84 13.48 14.54 -11.16
C ILE A 84 12.81 13.17 -10.92
N THR A 85 11.49 13.07 -11.11
CA THR A 85 10.75 11.82 -10.99
C THR A 85 11.21 10.81 -12.03
N LEU A 86 11.42 11.25 -13.28
CA LEU A 86 11.94 10.42 -14.36
C LEU A 86 13.33 9.84 -14.04
N GLU A 87 14.26 10.69 -13.56
CA GLU A 87 15.61 10.24 -13.21
C GLU A 87 15.59 9.24 -12.04
N ASP A 88 14.75 9.48 -11.04
CA ASP A 88 14.58 8.53 -9.93
C ASP A 88 13.93 7.22 -10.38
N PHE A 89 12.98 7.27 -11.29
CA PHE A 89 12.39 6.08 -11.91
C PHE A 89 13.44 5.27 -12.66
N LYS A 90 14.25 5.90 -13.51
CA LYS A 90 15.34 5.25 -14.25
C LYS A 90 16.38 4.61 -13.34
N LYS A 91 16.71 5.25 -12.21
CA LYS A 91 17.64 4.67 -11.21
C LYS A 91 17.07 3.42 -10.56
N ARG A 92 15.76 3.39 -10.24
CA ARG A 92 15.09 2.23 -9.65
C ARG A 92 14.99 1.08 -10.64
N TYR A 93 14.71 1.35 -11.91
CA TYR A 93 14.47 0.35 -12.96
C TYR A 93 15.60 0.32 -14.02
N ASN A 94 16.85 0.33 -13.57
CA ASN A 94 18.03 0.18 -14.44
C ASN A 94 18.22 -1.29 -14.95
N TRP A 95 17.25 -2.15 -14.70
CA TRP A 95 17.20 -3.56 -15.13
C TRP A 95 15.86 -3.84 -15.81
N ARG A 96 15.82 -4.85 -16.69
CA ARG A 96 14.59 -5.16 -17.42
C ARG A 96 13.56 -5.82 -16.52
N LEU A 97 12.40 -5.17 -16.40
CA LEU A 97 11.21 -5.74 -15.77
C LEU A 97 10.66 -6.88 -16.62
N SER A 98 10.33 -8.00 -15.99
CA SER A 98 9.72 -9.16 -16.63
C SER A 98 8.25 -9.36 -16.24
N HIS A 99 7.81 -8.73 -15.12
CA HIS A 99 6.46 -8.85 -14.60
C HIS A 99 5.96 -7.51 -14.07
N TYR A 100 4.67 -7.22 -14.28
CA TYR A 100 4.01 -5.99 -13.83
C TYR A 100 4.10 -5.78 -12.30
N TYR A 101 4.08 -6.85 -11.52
CA TYR A 101 4.18 -6.77 -10.05
C TYR A 101 5.60 -6.45 -9.53
N GLN A 102 6.56 -6.26 -10.40
CA GLN A 102 7.89 -5.77 -10.04
C GLN A 102 7.97 -4.23 -10.02
N VAL A 103 6.96 -3.57 -10.57
CA VAL A 103 6.82 -2.11 -10.49
C VAL A 103 6.35 -1.71 -9.09
N GLY A 104 6.96 -0.72 -8.49
CA GLY A 104 6.52 -0.15 -7.20
C GLY A 104 5.09 0.42 -7.32
N LEU A 105 4.30 0.32 -6.24
CA LEU A 105 2.91 0.76 -6.29
C LEU A 105 2.78 2.24 -6.66
N GLU A 106 3.61 3.09 -6.11
CA GLU A 106 3.62 4.53 -6.38
C GLU A 106 4.14 4.87 -7.78
N ASP A 107 5.02 4.04 -8.34
CA ASP A 107 5.58 4.25 -9.68
C ASP A 107 4.57 4.02 -10.80
N TRP A 108 3.47 3.33 -10.51
CA TRP A 108 2.37 3.17 -11.46
C TRP A 108 1.71 4.50 -11.83
N PHE A 109 1.68 5.49 -10.92
CA PHE A 109 1.16 6.82 -11.23
C PHE A 109 2.00 7.53 -12.27
N PHE A 110 3.33 7.41 -12.17
CA PHE A 110 4.22 7.99 -13.18
C PHE A 110 4.07 7.31 -14.54
N ILE A 111 3.98 5.97 -14.57
CA ILE A 111 3.76 5.23 -15.82
C ILE A 111 2.42 5.63 -16.46
N LEU A 112 1.37 5.70 -15.67
CA LEU A 112 0.04 6.10 -16.11
C LEU A 112 0.06 7.55 -16.64
N HIS A 113 0.74 8.46 -15.95
CA HIS A 113 0.87 9.84 -16.39
C HIS A 113 1.58 9.94 -17.75
N VAL A 114 2.68 9.22 -17.94
CA VAL A 114 3.38 9.15 -19.25
C VAL A 114 2.45 8.63 -20.36
N TYR A 115 1.58 7.66 -20.04
CA TYR A 115 0.57 7.18 -20.97
C TYR A 115 -0.40 8.29 -21.38
N PHE A 116 -0.90 9.09 -20.44
CA PHE A 116 -1.79 10.23 -20.76
C PHE A 116 -1.06 11.34 -21.51
N LEU A 117 0.19 11.64 -21.19
CA LEU A 117 1.01 12.60 -21.93
C LEU A 117 1.28 12.19 -23.38
N GLN A 118 1.33 10.89 -23.66
CA GLN A 118 1.53 10.36 -25.02
C GLN A 118 0.22 10.36 -25.85
N ASN A 119 -0.95 10.44 -25.21
CA ASN A 119 -2.26 10.31 -25.84
C ASN A 119 -3.07 11.59 -25.58
N ASP A 120 -2.81 12.63 -26.36
CA ASP A 120 -3.40 13.97 -26.20
C ASP A 120 -4.94 13.98 -26.23
N ASP A 121 -5.57 13.06 -26.95
CA ASP A 121 -7.02 12.91 -27.05
C ASP A 121 -7.73 12.51 -25.76
N ILE A 122 -6.99 11.97 -24.80
CA ILE A 122 -7.48 11.58 -23.46
C ILE A 122 -6.82 12.35 -22.32
N ALA A 123 -5.92 13.28 -22.60
CA ALA A 123 -5.14 14.00 -21.58
C ALA A 123 -6.03 14.70 -20.54
N ASP A 124 -7.17 15.26 -20.93
CA ASP A 124 -8.14 15.91 -20.04
C ASP A 124 -8.76 14.96 -19.00
N ASN A 125 -8.70 13.64 -19.25
CA ASN A 125 -9.22 12.64 -18.31
C ASN A 125 -8.22 12.29 -17.20
N TRP A 126 -6.98 12.79 -17.26
CA TRP A 126 -5.93 12.47 -16.30
C TRP A 126 -6.32 12.68 -14.84
N PRO A 127 -6.91 13.82 -14.41
CA PRO A 127 -7.24 14.03 -13.01
C PRO A 127 -8.23 12.99 -12.47
N SER A 128 -9.25 12.64 -13.26
CA SER A 128 -10.26 11.64 -12.89
C SER A 128 -9.67 10.23 -12.87
N ALA A 129 -8.86 9.89 -13.88
CA ALA A 129 -8.18 8.60 -13.96
C ALA A 129 -7.20 8.40 -12.79
N LYS A 130 -6.41 9.43 -12.48
CA LYS A 130 -5.48 9.44 -11.34
C LYS A 130 -6.20 9.16 -10.03
N GLN A 131 -7.30 9.87 -9.77
CA GLN A 131 -8.07 9.71 -8.54
C GLN A 131 -8.71 8.33 -8.42
N GLY A 132 -9.31 7.81 -9.50
CA GLY A 132 -9.85 6.45 -9.52
C GLY A 132 -8.78 5.39 -9.27
N PHE A 133 -7.61 5.59 -9.85
CA PHE A 133 -6.46 4.71 -9.72
C PHE A 133 -5.90 4.70 -8.29
N GLU A 134 -5.79 5.86 -7.66
CA GLU A 134 -5.38 6.03 -6.26
C GLU A 134 -6.31 5.26 -5.33
N ARG A 135 -7.62 5.50 -5.46
CA ARG A 135 -8.63 4.83 -4.63
C ARG A 135 -8.62 3.31 -4.78
N MET A 136 -8.47 2.84 -6.01
CA MET A 136 -8.33 1.41 -6.31
C MET A 136 -7.10 0.80 -5.63
N MET A 137 -5.97 1.49 -5.65
CA MET A 137 -4.75 1.03 -4.98
C MET A 137 -4.89 1.03 -3.47
N LEU A 138 -5.45 2.09 -2.88
CA LEU A 138 -5.71 2.18 -1.45
C LEU A 138 -6.66 1.08 -0.97
N ASP A 139 -7.75 0.78 -1.73
CA ASP A 139 -8.63 -0.35 -1.42
C ASP A 139 -7.89 -1.69 -1.43
N ALA A 140 -7.02 -1.90 -2.41
CA ALA A 140 -6.24 -3.12 -2.48
C ALA A 140 -5.22 -3.27 -1.33
N ILE A 141 -4.64 -2.16 -0.86
CA ILE A 141 -3.78 -2.15 0.33
C ILE A 141 -4.62 -2.42 1.59
N TYR A 142 -5.79 -1.76 1.70
CA TYR A 142 -6.70 -1.89 2.84
C TYR A 142 -7.19 -3.34 3.05
N ASN A 143 -7.38 -4.09 1.96
CA ASN A 143 -7.68 -5.53 1.95
C ASN A 143 -8.91 -5.86 2.81
N ASP A 144 -10.03 -5.21 2.53
CA ASP A 144 -11.30 -5.34 3.27
C ASP A 144 -11.14 -5.10 4.81
N GLY A 145 -10.16 -4.28 5.20
CA GLY A 145 -9.85 -3.94 6.60
C GLY A 145 -8.88 -4.90 7.30
N ASP A 146 -8.42 -5.94 6.65
CA ASP A 146 -7.48 -6.90 7.26
C ASP A 146 -6.17 -6.22 7.68
N ILE A 147 -5.70 -5.21 6.92
CA ILE A 147 -4.47 -4.48 7.26
C ILE A 147 -4.56 -3.79 8.62
N GLN A 148 -5.73 -3.33 9.03
CA GLN A 148 -5.94 -2.62 10.30
C GLN A 148 -5.95 -3.56 11.51
N ASN A 149 -5.89 -4.87 11.28
CA ASN A 149 -6.02 -5.90 12.30
C ASN A 149 -4.73 -6.70 12.54
N LEU A 150 -3.61 -6.33 11.91
CA LEU A 150 -2.35 -7.06 12.03
C LEU A 150 -1.75 -6.99 13.43
N TYR A 151 -2.11 -5.98 14.23
CA TYR A 151 -1.70 -5.90 15.62
C TYR A 151 -2.10 -7.14 16.45
N ASN A 152 -3.15 -7.85 16.03
CA ASN A 152 -3.55 -9.12 16.67
C ASN A 152 -2.53 -10.25 16.47
N ASN A 153 -1.67 -10.15 15.45
CA ASN A 153 -0.59 -11.10 15.19
C ASN A 153 0.72 -10.71 15.89
N MET A 154 0.78 -9.49 16.45
CA MET A 154 1.95 -8.97 17.14
C MET A 154 1.92 -9.39 18.61
N GLY A 155 2.90 -10.19 19.04
CA GLY A 155 2.96 -10.70 20.39
C GLY A 155 3.46 -9.67 21.42
N LYS A 156 3.54 -10.12 22.68
CA LYS A 156 4.03 -9.29 23.78
C LYS A 156 5.48 -8.83 23.62
N GLU A 157 6.29 -9.59 22.91
CA GLU A 157 7.68 -9.25 22.61
C GLU A 157 7.76 -8.04 21.68
N ALA A 158 6.95 -8.02 20.64
CA ALA A 158 6.83 -6.86 19.75
C ALA A 158 6.34 -5.62 20.51
N LYS A 159 5.29 -5.77 21.34
CA LYS A 159 4.79 -4.67 22.17
C LYS A 159 5.87 -4.11 23.09
N LYS A 160 6.61 -4.96 23.80
CA LYS A 160 7.68 -4.52 24.70
C LYS A 160 8.81 -3.81 23.95
N TRP A 161 9.15 -4.29 22.76
CA TRP A 161 10.18 -3.67 21.94
C TRP A 161 9.76 -2.29 21.45
N LEU A 162 8.54 -2.15 20.94
CA LEU A 162 7.99 -0.88 20.49
C LEU A 162 7.89 0.15 21.63
N GLN A 163 7.57 -0.30 22.84
CA GLN A 163 7.47 0.57 24.04
C GLN A 163 8.80 1.15 24.53
N GLN A 164 9.95 0.69 24.00
CA GLN A 164 11.27 1.23 24.34
C GLN A 164 11.59 2.57 23.65
N PHE A 165 10.81 2.96 22.64
CA PHE A 165 11.05 4.17 21.88
C PHE A 165 10.24 5.33 22.45
N ASP A 166 10.84 6.51 22.53
CA ASP A 166 10.21 7.74 22.99
C ASP A 166 9.21 8.26 21.95
N SER A 167 9.59 8.20 20.67
CA SER A 167 8.76 8.59 19.54
C SER A 167 8.77 7.50 18.46
N ILE A 168 7.61 7.26 17.85
CA ILE A 168 7.47 6.31 16.76
C ILE A 168 6.84 7.01 15.56
N PHE A 169 7.49 6.90 14.43
CA PHE A 169 7.04 7.38 13.13
C PHE A 169 6.80 6.20 12.18
N THR A 170 5.89 6.37 11.26
CA THR A 170 5.60 5.33 10.27
C THR A 170 5.34 5.92 8.89
N LEU A 171 5.72 5.17 7.86
CA LEU A 171 5.35 5.39 6.46
C LEU A 171 4.09 4.61 6.07
N ASN A 172 3.59 3.76 6.98
CA ASN A 172 2.43 2.92 6.73
C ASN A 172 1.15 3.71 6.98
N TYR A 173 0.09 3.35 6.26
CA TYR A 173 -1.24 3.97 6.37
C TYR A 173 -2.13 3.32 7.44
N ASP A 174 -1.71 2.19 8.01
CA ASP A 174 -2.45 1.46 9.05
C ASP A 174 -2.11 1.94 10.45
N ASN A 175 -2.98 1.63 11.43
CA ASN A 175 -2.84 2.03 12.83
C ASN A 175 -2.47 0.86 13.76
N ASN A 176 -1.80 -0.18 13.25
CA ASN A 176 -1.49 -1.37 14.03
C ASN A 176 -0.60 -1.10 15.25
N VAL A 177 0.36 -0.21 15.10
CA VAL A 177 1.30 0.09 16.18
C VAL A 177 0.60 0.85 17.31
N GLU A 178 -0.24 1.85 17.00
CA GLU A 178 -1.07 2.56 17.98
C GLU A 178 -1.99 1.61 18.72
N GLU A 179 -2.67 0.71 17.99
CA GLU A 179 -3.57 -0.27 18.59
C GLU A 179 -2.84 -1.23 19.51
N LEU A 180 -1.60 -1.61 19.18
CA LEU A 180 -0.81 -2.51 20.00
C LEU A 180 -0.29 -1.85 21.27
N ILE A 181 0.30 -0.65 21.17
CA ILE A 181 0.98 0.00 22.30
C ILE A 181 0.09 0.99 23.06
N LYS A 182 -1.07 1.39 22.48
CA LYS A 182 -2.04 2.35 23.04
C LYS A 182 -1.42 3.72 23.31
N ARG A 183 -0.61 4.20 22.36
CA ARG A 183 -0.09 5.58 22.37
C ARG A 183 0.07 6.08 20.93
N PRO A 184 0.13 7.42 20.71
CA PRO A 184 0.25 8.01 19.38
C PRO A 184 1.49 7.53 18.61
N VAL A 185 1.32 7.39 17.29
CA VAL A 185 2.36 7.19 16.30
C VAL A 185 2.18 8.27 15.22
N PHE A 186 3.28 8.77 14.69
CA PHE A 186 3.29 9.86 13.71
C PHE A 186 3.35 9.31 12.28
N HIS A 187 2.31 9.55 11.49
CA HIS A 187 2.20 9.07 10.11
C HIS A 187 2.76 10.09 9.12
N LEU A 188 3.97 9.84 8.60
CA LEU A 188 4.64 10.76 7.67
C LEU A 188 4.00 10.80 6.27
N HIS A 189 3.20 9.81 5.93
CA HIS A 189 2.52 9.69 4.65
C HIS A 189 0.98 9.68 4.75
N GLY A 190 0.44 10.06 5.90
CA GLY A 190 -1.00 9.95 6.18
C GLY A 190 -1.44 8.57 6.62
N ASP A 191 -2.74 8.39 6.83
CA ASP A 191 -3.34 7.17 7.35
C ASP A 191 -4.77 6.95 6.85
N PHE A 192 -5.29 5.72 6.99
CA PHE A 192 -6.63 5.34 6.55
C PHE A 192 -7.78 5.91 7.40
N ARG A 193 -7.53 6.48 8.56
CA ARG A 193 -8.57 7.01 9.48
C ARG A 193 -8.84 8.48 9.28
N THR A 194 -7.86 9.21 8.75
CA THR A 194 -7.97 10.65 8.52
C THR A 194 -8.48 10.89 7.11
N LEU A 195 -9.60 11.61 6.99
CA LEU A 195 -10.14 11.99 5.67
C LEU A 195 -9.18 12.93 4.93
N ALA A 196 -9.15 12.82 3.63
CA ALA A 196 -8.43 13.75 2.77
C ALA A 196 -8.96 15.19 2.95
N ASN A 197 -8.12 16.18 2.71
CA ASN A 197 -8.44 17.57 3.02
C ASN A 197 -9.72 18.08 2.34
N SER A 198 -10.00 17.62 1.12
CA SER A 198 -11.20 17.97 0.37
C SER A 198 -12.49 17.35 0.92
N GLU A 199 -12.39 16.24 1.62
CA GLU A 199 -13.50 15.51 2.23
C GLU A 199 -13.67 15.81 3.73
N ASN A 200 -12.61 16.31 4.39
CA ASN A 200 -12.59 16.55 5.82
C ASN A 200 -13.23 17.91 6.18
N PRO A 201 -14.39 17.93 6.87
CA PRO A 201 -15.07 19.18 7.22
C PRO A 201 -14.30 20.06 8.22
N GLN A 202 -13.26 19.53 8.86
CA GLN A 202 -12.40 20.25 9.81
C GLN A 202 -11.19 20.90 9.15
N THR A 203 -11.07 20.79 7.82
CA THR A 203 -10.07 21.51 7.02
C THR A 203 -10.72 22.64 6.24
N LEU A 204 -9.93 23.66 5.87
CA LEU A 204 -10.42 24.79 5.08
C LEU A 204 -11.04 24.33 3.76
N MET A 205 -10.37 23.43 3.03
CA MET A 205 -10.88 22.93 1.75
C MET A 205 -12.21 22.19 1.91
N GLY A 206 -12.29 21.25 2.84
CA GLY A 206 -13.52 20.48 3.06
C GLY A 206 -14.67 21.34 3.60
N TYR A 207 -14.39 22.37 4.39
CA TYR A 207 -15.36 23.35 4.85
C TYR A 207 -15.92 24.15 3.66
N ILE A 208 -15.04 24.76 2.85
CA ILE A 208 -15.42 25.57 1.70
C ILE A 208 -16.29 24.78 0.72
N ARG A 209 -15.92 23.55 0.38
CA ARG A 209 -16.71 22.68 -0.48
C ARG A 209 -18.14 22.47 0.04
N ARG A 210 -18.30 22.24 1.34
CA ARG A 210 -19.63 22.04 1.96
C ARG A 210 -20.45 23.31 1.98
N VAL A 211 -19.84 24.46 2.27
CA VAL A 211 -20.54 25.76 2.26
C VAL A 211 -20.99 26.12 0.85
N ASN A 212 -20.20 25.78 -0.17
CA ASN A 212 -20.56 25.97 -1.57
C ASN A 212 -21.60 24.96 -2.08
N GLY A 213 -22.11 24.07 -1.21
CA GLY A 213 -23.16 23.12 -1.54
C GLY A 213 -22.69 21.92 -2.34
N GLU A 214 -21.39 21.67 -2.39
CA GLU A 214 -20.87 20.44 -3.00
C GLU A 214 -21.31 19.22 -2.18
N ASN A 215 -22.03 18.31 -2.83
CA ASN A 215 -22.42 17.05 -2.22
C ASN A 215 -21.20 16.10 -2.25
N ILE A 216 -20.58 15.91 -1.11
CA ILE A 216 -19.47 14.97 -0.96
C ILE A 216 -20.08 13.60 -0.63
N ASP A 217 -20.44 12.85 -1.67
CA ASP A 217 -20.96 11.48 -1.53
C ASP A 217 -19.78 10.49 -1.52
N ILE A 218 -19.46 9.99 -0.32
CA ILE A 218 -18.43 8.97 -0.15
C ILE A 218 -19.12 7.61 -0.11
N PRO A 219 -18.90 6.74 -1.11
CA PRO A 219 -19.44 5.40 -1.09
C PRO A 219 -18.94 4.63 0.14
N LYS A 220 -19.86 4.19 1.00
CA LYS A 220 -19.54 3.56 2.28
C LYS A 220 -18.53 2.41 2.17
N GLN A 221 -18.61 1.64 1.09
CA GLN A 221 -17.70 0.53 0.82
C GLN A 221 -16.27 0.96 0.47
N PHE A 222 -16.06 2.23 0.14
CA PHE A 222 -14.78 2.82 -0.24
C PHE A 222 -14.37 3.99 0.65
N GLU A 223 -15.00 4.17 1.81
CA GLU A 223 -14.71 5.29 2.72
C GLU A 223 -13.21 5.39 3.06
N HIS A 224 -12.55 4.26 3.28
CA HIS A 224 -11.12 4.18 3.54
C HIS A 224 -10.23 4.68 2.38
N CYS A 225 -10.77 4.80 1.16
CA CYS A 225 -10.05 5.32 0.01
C CYS A 225 -10.07 6.85 -0.08
N PHE A 226 -10.88 7.50 0.74
CA PHE A 226 -10.99 8.98 0.81
C PHE A 226 -10.17 9.53 1.99
N CYS A 227 -9.04 8.91 2.25
CA CYS A 227 -8.13 9.27 3.33
C CYS A 227 -7.03 10.24 2.88
N ASN A 228 -6.27 10.76 3.84
CA ASN A 228 -5.17 11.69 3.60
C ASN A 228 -3.85 11.02 3.20
N ALA A 229 -3.88 9.74 2.82
CA ALA A 229 -2.68 9.03 2.40
C ALA A 229 -2.06 9.68 1.14
N LEU A 230 -0.78 10.03 1.19
CA LEU A 230 -0.03 10.58 0.07
C LEU A 230 0.46 9.46 -0.87
N PHE A 231 -0.46 8.71 -1.42
CA PHE A 231 -0.14 7.52 -2.19
C PHE A 231 0.21 7.82 -3.66
N ASP A 232 -0.40 8.84 -4.22
CA ASP A 232 -0.26 9.24 -5.64
C ASP A 232 1.02 10.01 -5.97
N TYR A 233 1.92 10.15 -4.98
CA TYR A 233 3.20 10.83 -5.12
C TYR A 233 4.34 9.91 -4.71
N ALA A 234 5.49 10.01 -5.39
CA ALA A 234 6.70 9.27 -5.08
C ALA A 234 7.86 10.21 -4.72
N GLY A 235 8.77 9.73 -3.86
CA GLY A 235 10.05 10.38 -3.57
C GLY A 235 9.95 11.82 -3.08
N GLU A 236 10.75 12.70 -3.68
CA GLU A 236 10.86 14.11 -3.26
C GLU A 236 9.57 14.91 -3.46
N TYR A 237 8.75 14.53 -4.44
CA TYR A 237 7.49 15.23 -4.67
C TYR A 237 6.48 14.98 -3.55
N LYS A 238 6.44 13.76 -3.01
CA LYS A 238 5.65 13.43 -1.82
C LYS A 238 6.02 14.32 -0.63
N TYR A 239 7.33 14.50 -0.40
CA TYR A 239 7.80 15.41 0.65
C TYR A 239 7.32 16.85 0.44
N LYS A 240 7.43 17.38 -0.79
CA LYS A 240 6.99 18.75 -1.09
C LYS A 240 5.51 18.96 -0.81
N ILE A 241 4.66 17.98 -1.11
CA ILE A 241 3.23 18.07 -0.84
C ILE A 241 2.95 18.02 0.66
N ALA A 242 3.58 17.11 1.41
CA ALA A 242 3.43 17.03 2.87
C ALA A 242 3.90 18.32 3.55
N ASP A 243 5.09 18.84 3.18
CA ASP A 243 5.68 20.08 3.70
C ASP A 243 4.79 21.31 3.39
N ALA A 244 4.20 21.36 2.19
CA ALA A 244 3.27 22.43 1.82
C ALA A 244 2.01 22.45 2.69
N PHE A 245 1.47 21.29 3.04
CA PHE A 245 0.32 21.23 3.96
C PHE A 245 0.69 21.64 5.37
N GLU A 246 1.85 21.26 5.89
CA GLU A 246 2.29 21.67 7.24
C GLU A 246 2.57 23.17 7.33
N LYS A 247 3.19 23.76 6.31
CA LYS A 247 3.55 25.18 6.27
C LYS A 247 2.41 26.09 5.78
N GLY A 248 1.49 25.56 5.01
CA GLY A 248 0.46 26.34 4.35
C GLY A 248 -0.40 27.16 5.31
N GLY A 249 -0.66 26.64 6.53
CA GLY A 249 -1.37 27.38 7.56
C GLY A 249 -0.61 28.61 8.05
N GLU A 250 0.69 28.49 8.26
CA GLU A 250 1.55 29.62 8.70
C GLU A 250 1.67 30.66 7.58
N GLU A 251 1.86 30.23 6.35
CA GLU A 251 1.92 31.11 5.18
C GLU A 251 0.59 31.84 4.95
N LEU A 252 -0.54 31.14 5.07
CA LEU A 252 -1.86 31.73 4.93
C LEU A 252 -2.13 32.78 6.03
N GLN A 253 -1.74 32.51 7.26
CA GLN A 253 -1.85 33.44 8.37
C GLN A 253 -0.96 34.68 8.13
N TYR A 254 0.27 34.49 7.64
CA TYR A 254 1.15 35.58 7.26
C TYR A 254 0.54 36.45 6.16
N LEU A 255 0.02 35.84 5.10
CA LEU A 255 -0.63 36.55 4.00
C LEU A 255 -1.88 37.31 4.48
N ALA A 256 -2.68 36.72 5.37
CA ALA A 256 -3.87 37.34 5.92
C ALA A 256 -3.57 38.59 6.81
N GLN A 257 -2.35 38.67 7.33
CA GLN A 257 -1.86 39.79 8.16
C GLN A 257 -0.98 40.77 7.41
N SER A 258 -0.58 40.46 6.17
CA SER A 258 0.29 41.29 5.35
C SER A 258 -0.46 42.43 4.66
N ASP A 259 0.26 43.53 4.36
CA ASP A 259 -0.26 44.66 3.55
C ASP A 259 -0.19 44.38 2.03
N ILE A 260 -0.09 43.11 1.63
CA ILE A 260 -0.05 42.72 0.21
C ILE A 260 -1.44 42.97 -0.39
N PRO A 261 -1.52 43.75 -1.51
CA PRO A 261 -2.81 44.00 -2.16
C PRO A 261 -3.49 42.72 -2.62
N SER A 262 -4.77 42.60 -2.32
CA SER A 262 -5.57 41.40 -2.63
C SER A 262 -5.66 41.10 -4.13
N GLU A 263 -5.52 42.14 -4.98
CA GLU A 263 -5.52 41.99 -6.44
C GLU A 263 -4.36 41.13 -6.99
N LEU A 264 -3.35 40.84 -6.14
CA LEU A 264 -2.22 39.97 -6.49
C LEU A 264 -2.50 38.48 -6.19
N PHE A 265 -3.60 38.18 -5.51
CA PHE A 265 -3.98 36.82 -5.18
C PHE A 265 -4.97 36.24 -6.20
N SER A 266 -4.91 34.93 -6.38
CA SER A 266 -6.01 34.22 -7.07
C SER A 266 -7.28 34.25 -6.23
N ALA A 267 -8.44 34.17 -6.86
CA ALA A 267 -9.73 34.11 -6.16
C ALA A 267 -9.78 32.96 -5.13
N SER A 268 -9.09 31.85 -5.40
CA SER A 268 -9.00 30.70 -4.49
C SER A 268 -8.20 31.02 -3.24
N ILE A 269 -7.10 31.79 -3.35
CA ILE A 269 -6.30 32.20 -2.18
C ILE A 269 -7.08 33.21 -1.34
N GLU A 270 -7.76 34.17 -1.96
CA GLU A 270 -8.61 35.13 -1.25
C GLU A 270 -9.71 34.44 -0.45
N GLU A 271 -10.36 33.44 -1.03
CA GLU A 271 -11.41 32.66 -0.37
C GLU A 271 -10.82 31.86 0.82
N LEU A 272 -9.69 31.20 0.65
CA LEU A 272 -9.00 30.52 1.73
C LEU A 272 -8.64 31.46 2.88
N MET A 273 -8.10 32.64 2.56
CA MET A 273 -7.73 33.67 3.55
C MET A 273 -8.97 34.21 4.29
N ARG A 274 -10.07 34.40 3.57
CA ARG A 274 -11.35 34.87 4.16
C ARG A 274 -11.87 33.85 5.15
N VAL A 275 -11.98 32.56 4.72
CA VAL A 275 -12.49 31.48 5.58
C VAL A 275 -11.58 31.24 6.77
N HIS A 276 -10.26 31.30 6.59
CA HIS A 276 -9.32 31.13 7.70
C HIS A 276 -9.44 32.23 8.75
N ARG A 277 -9.73 33.47 8.34
CA ARG A 277 -9.98 34.57 9.28
C ARG A 277 -11.29 34.41 10.06
N GLU A 278 -12.34 33.91 9.40
CA GLU A 278 -13.67 33.68 9.99
C GLU A 278 -13.67 32.41 10.86
N HIS A 279 -12.86 31.40 10.52
CA HIS A 279 -12.79 30.08 11.13
C HIS A 279 -11.33 29.67 11.42
N PRO A 280 -10.66 30.32 12.38
CA PRO A 280 -9.26 30.02 12.71
C PRO A 280 -9.06 28.63 13.34
N GLU A 281 -10.14 27.97 13.76
CA GLU A 281 -10.15 26.61 14.29
C GLU A 281 -9.98 25.54 13.19
N LEU A 282 -10.22 25.88 11.92
CA LEU A 282 -10.07 24.94 10.82
C LEU A 282 -8.60 24.73 10.47
N ALA A 283 -8.21 23.49 10.35
CA ALA A 283 -6.87 23.16 9.88
C ALA A 283 -6.71 23.54 8.39
N PHE A 284 -5.55 24.05 8.02
CA PHE A 284 -5.23 24.30 6.61
C PHE A 284 -5.25 22.99 5.81
N GLY A 285 -4.68 21.95 6.37
CA GLY A 285 -4.63 20.61 5.79
C GLY A 285 -4.19 19.57 6.81
N SER A 286 -3.94 18.37 6.33
CA SER A 286 -3.43 17.27 7.14
C SER A 286 -2.02 17.55 7.66
N ASN A 287 -1.76 17.15 8.90
CA ASN A 287 -0.43 17.18 9.49
C ASN A 287 0.28 15.85 9.20
N TYR A 288 1.42 15.90 8.52
CA TYR A 288 2.27 14.75 8.19
C TYR A 288 3.49 14.63 9.11
N HIS A 289 3.58 15.45 10.14
CA HIS A 289 4.59 15.38 11.20
C HIS A 289 6.06 15.47 10.72
N LEU A 290 6.30 16.14 9.59
CA LEU A 290 7.65 16.33 9.07
C LEU A 290 8.48 17.27 9.96
N THR A 291 7.83 18.28 10.54
CA THR A 291 8.44 19.21 11.47
C THR A 291 8.90 18.50 12.75
N GLU A 292 8.05 17.63 13.31
CA GLU A 292 8.38 16.82 14.47
C GLU A 292 9.51 15.82 14.16
N PHE A 293 9.46 15.20 12.98
CA PHE A 293 10.51 14.28 12.53
C PHE A 293 11.86 15.01 12.34
N GLY A 294 11.84 16.19 11.76
CA GLY A 294 13.05 17.00 11.55
C GLY A 294 13.71 17.50 12.85
N LYS A 295 12.98 17.51 13.98
CA LYS A 295 13.49 17.90 15.31
C LYS A 295 13.99 16.73 16.15
N LEU A 296 14.08 15.53 15.57
CA LEU A 296 14.60 14.36 16.27
C LEU A 296 16.06 14.53 16.66
N VAL A 297 16.41 14.01 17.82
CA VAL A 297 17.76 13.99 18.39
C VAL A 297 18.10 12.59 18.92
N GLY A 298 19.39 12.31 19.06
CA GLY A 298 19.89 11.06 19.63
C GLY A 298 19.88 9.90 18.63
N GLU A 299 19.20 8.80 18.93
CA GLU A 299 19.26 7.54 18.17
C GLU A 299 17.96 7.30 17.38
N LEU A 300 18.06 7.07 16.08
CA LEU A 300 16.96 6.69 15.20
C LEU A 300 17.13 5.24 14.72
N HIS A 301 16.14 4.40 15.01
CA HIS A 301 16.02 3.07 14.46
C HIS A 301 15.12 3.08 13.21
N ILE A 302 15.54 2.43 12.12
CA ILE A 302 14.78 2.33 10.87
C ILE A 302 14.54 0.87 10.53
N VAL A 303 13.27 0.47 10.46
CA VAL A 303 12.87 -0.94 10.29
C VAL A 303 11.82 -1.09 9.19
N GLY A 304 12.05 -2.04 8.27
CA GLY A 304 11.05 -2.41 7.25
C GLY A 304 10.87 -1.41 6.14
N MET A 305 11.84 -0.51 5.93
CA MET A 305 11.87 0.49 4.86
C MET A 305 12.94 0.14 3.83
N SER A 306 12.66 0.38 2.55
CA SER A 306 13.66 0.26 1.49
C SER A 306 14.38 1.59 1.26
N PRO A 307 15.73 1.64 1.28
CA PRO A 307 16.48 2.86 1.03
C PRO A 307 16.24 3.48 -0.36
N ASN A 308 15.77 2.68 -1.32
CA ASN A 308 15.59 3.13 -2.70
C ASN A 308 14.27 3.87 -2.94
N ASN A 309 13.25 3.65 -2.11
CA ASN A 309 11.91 4.18 -2.37
C ASN A 309 11.67 5.54 -1.71
N ASP A 310 12.24 5.76 -0.52
CA ASP A 310 11.93 6.92 0.32
C ASP A 310 13.18 7.81 0.53
N SER A 311 13.84 8.20 -0.57
CA SER A 311 15.08 9.01 -0.54
C SER A 311 14.89 10.35 0.17
N HIS A 312 13.68 10.94 0.14
CA HIS A 312 13.34 12.17 0.83
C HIS A 312 13.45 12.07 2.36
N ILE A 313 13.14 10.90 2.93
CA ILE A 313 13.27 10.63 4.37
C ILE A 313 14.73 10.71 4.79
N PHE A 314 15.66 10.16 4.00
CA PHE A 314 17.09 10.25 4.29
C PHE A 314 17.63 11.69 4.24
N LYS A 315 17.06 12.53 3.36
CA LYS A 315 17.38 13.97 3.34
C LYS A 315 16.90 14.70 4.60
N LEU A 316 15.76 14.28 5.18
CA LEU A 316 15.27 14.80 6.46
C LEU A 316 16.17 14.36 7.60
N ILE A 317 16.56 13.09 7.64
CA ILE A 317 17.49 12.55 8.62
C ILE A 317 18.81 13.30 8.54
N ASP A 318 19.35 13.51 7.33
CA ASP A 318 20.62 14.22 7.10
C ASP A 318 20.62 15.68 7.61
N LYS A 319 19.44 16.30 7.64
CA LYS A 319 19.26 17.69 8.15
C LYS A 319 18.90 17.77 9.63
N SER A 320 18.62 16.64 10.28
CA SER A 320 18.21 16.59 11.68
C SER A 320 19.41 16.53 12.64
N ASP A 321 19.15 16.72 13.93
CA ASP A 321 20.13 16.59 15.01
C ASP A 321 20.26 15.14 15.52
N ILE A 322 19.88 14.15 14.71
CA ILE A 322 20.12 12.72 15.00
C ILE A 322 21.61 12.45 15.00
N GLU A 323 22.10 11.81 16.06
CA GLU A 323 23.52 11.50 16.22
C GLU A 323 23.88 10.15 15.59
N ARG A 324 22.95 9.17 15.67
CA ARG A 324 23.17 7.79 15.23
C ARG A 324 21.95 7.20 14.58
N VAL A 325 22.14 6.48 13.48
CA VAL A 325 21.10 5.74 12.76
C VAL A 325 21.37 4.25 12.90
N ILE A 326 20.37 3.49 13.35
CA ILE A 326 20.39 2.02 13.38
C ILE A 326 19.48 1.51 12.27
N PHE A 327 20.07 1.07 11.17
CA PHE A 327 19.34 0.59 10.01
C PHE A 327 19.24 -0.94 10.00
N TYR A 328 18.00 -1.45 10.02
CA TYR A 328 17.73 -2.87 9.96
C TYR A 328 17.57 -3.34 8.52
N TYR A 329 18.66 -3.86 7.94
CA TYR A 329 18.70 -4.32 6.55
C TYR A 329 18.03 -5.68 6.36
N TYR A 330 17.41 -5.86 5.18
CA TYR A 330 16.82 -7.14 4.77
C TYR A 330 17.85 -8.03 4.05
N SER A 331 18.71 -7.44 3.23
CA SER A 331 19.76 -8.15 2.48
C SER A 331 21.10 -7.42 2.61
N GLU A 332 22.21 -8.20 2.54
CA GLU A 332 23.55 -7.61 2.55
C GLU A 332 23.84 -6.65 1.40
N GLY A 333 23.06 -6.73 0.31
CA GLY A 333 23.16 -5.78 -0.79
C GLY A 333 22.79 -4.36 -0.40
N GLU A 334 21.91 -4.17 0.59
CA GLU A 334 21.51 -2.85 1.11
C GLU A 334 22.65 -2.20 1.91
N THR A 335 23.41 -2.97 2.67
CA THR A 335 24.52 -2.46 3.46
C THR A 335 25.68 -1.97 2.58
N LYS A 336 25.88 -2.61 1.42
CA LYS A 336 26.96 -2.27 0.48
C LYS A 336 26.74 -0.92 -0.24
N LYS A 337 25.47 -0.52 -0.43
CA LYS A 337 25.15 0.76 -1.05
C LYS A 337 25.30 1.94 -0.08
N GLY A 338 25.21 1.69 1.22
CA GLY A 338 25.17 2.70 2.26
C GLY A 338 23.87 3.53 2.25
N LEU A 339 23.67 4.33 3.28
CA LEU A 339 22.62 5.35 3.35
C LEU A 339 23.23 6.71 3.02
N SER A 340 22.48 7.56 2.33
CA SER A 340 22.90 8.94 2.01
C SER A 340 22.62 9.86 3.20
N VAL A 341 23.33 9.65 4.32
CA VAL A 341 23.26 10.45 5.53
C VAL A 341 24.66 10.67 6.09
N HIS A 342 24.87 11.78 6.81
CA HIS A 342 26.18 12.08 7.42
C HIS A 342 26.34 11.48 8.83
N GLN A 343 25.24 11.03 9.44
CA GLN A 343 25.22 10.42 10.77
C GLN A 343 25.96 9.09 10.80
N GLU A 344 26.41 8.69 11.97
CA GLU A 344 26.93 7.34 12.18
C GLU A 344 25.85 6.30 11.91
N VAL A 345 26.12 5.31 11.04
CA VAL A 345 25.15 4.26 10.68
C VAL A 345 25.62 2.90 11.19
N GLU A 346 24.83 2.29 12.07
CA GLU A 346 24.98 0.89 12.46
C GLU A 346 23.97 0.03 11.67
N TYR A 347 24.46 -1.04 11.03
CA TYR A 347 23.64 -1.98 10.28
C TYR A 347 23.32 -3.21 11.10
N LYS A 348 22.05 -3.55 11.28
CA LYS A 348 21.56 -4.77 11.95
C LYS A 348 20.69 -5.60 11.01
N SER A 349 20.71 -6.91 11.19
CA SER A 349 19.84 -7.79 10.41
C SER A 349 18.38 -7.68 10.90
N VAL A 350 17.48 -7.31 9.99
CA VAL A 350 16.04 -7.31 10.29
C VAL A 350 15.51 -8.73 10.54
N GLN A 351 16.13 -9.74 9.93
CA GLN A 351 15.78 -11.15 10.14
C GLN A 351 16.00 -11.60 11.59
N GLU A 352 17.06 -11.10 12.23
CA GLU A 352 17.32 -11.36 13.64
C GLU A 352 16.33 -10.64 14.55
N LEU A 353 15.99 -9.40 14.22
CA LEU A 353 14.93 -8.66 14.90
C LEU A 353 13.59 -9.42 14.83
N TRP A 354 13.20 -9.88 13.65
CA TRP A 354 11.95 -10.63 13.47
C TRP A 354 11.90 -11.91 14.31
N LYS A 355 13.02 -12.62 14.45
CA LYS A 355 13.11 -13.78 15.34
C LYS A 355 12.93 -13.39 16.81
N GLN A 356 13.53 -12.28 17.25
CA GLN A 356 13.41 -11.78 18.63
C GLN A 356 11.96 -11.36 18.93
N LEU A 357 11.29 -10.71 17.98
CA LEU A 357 9.90 -10.28 18.10
C LEU A 357 8.91 -11.44 17.94
N LYS A 358 9.41 -12.66 17.68
CA LYS A 358 8.60 -13.86 17.38
C LYS A 358 7.64 -13.65 16.20
N ALA A 359 8.02 -12.77 15.30
CA ALA A 359 7.33 -12.58 14.05
C ALA A 359 7.65 -13.77 13.15
N LEU A 360 6.62 -14.44 12.66
CA LEU A 360 6.75 -15.61 11.79
C LEU A 360 7.26 -15.18 10.39
N PRO A 361 7.79 -16.09 9.53
CA PRO A 361 7.25 -17.43 9.34
C PRO A 361 8.25 -18.56 9.53
N GLN A 362 7.83 -19.64 10.13
CA GLN A 362 8.53 -20.90 9.99
C GLN A 362 8.27 -21.44 8.57
N LYS A 363 9.33 -21.73 7.83
CA LYS A 363 9.23 -22.46 6.57
C LYS A 363 8.89 -23.91 6.88
N TYR A 364 7.71 -24.34 6.42
CA TYR A 364 7.33 -25.74 6.47
C TYR A 364 7.77 -26.42 5.18
N SER A 365 8.51 -27.51 5.28
CA SER A 365 8.85 -28.34 4.10
C SER A 365 7.80 -29.45 4.00
N CYS A 366 6.98 -29.40 2.96
CA CYS A 366 6.10 -30.49 2.58
C CYS A 366 6.48 -30.92 1.16
N ASN A 367 6.48 -32.23 0.90
CA ASN A 367 6.72 -32.75 -0.45
C ASN A 367 5.42 -32.72 -1.25
N TYR A 368 4.94 -31.53 -1.57
CA TYR A 368 3.79 -31.39 -2.46
C TYR A 368 4.19 -31.53 -3.92
N HIS A 369 3.36 -32.22 -4.68
CA HIS A 369 3.44 -32.26 -6.13
C HIS A 369 2.06 -31.99 -6.73
N ILE A 370 2.03 -31.41 -7.92
CA ILE A 370 0.80 -31.12 -8.62
C ILE A 370 0.48 -32.32 -9.54
N PRO A 371 -0.70 -32.96 -9.41
CA PRO A 371 -1.06 -34.08 -10.28
C PRO A 371 -1.09 -33.69 -11.75
N LYS A 372 -0.48 -34.49 -12.61
CA LYS A 372 -0.48 -34.28 -14.05
C LYS A 372 -1.74 -34.86 -14.69
N SER A 373 -2.86 -34.13 -14.61
CA SER A 373 -4.11 -34.50 -15.27
C SER A 373 -4.69 -33.34 -16.07
N ASP A 374 -5.50 -33.64 -17.07
CA ASP A 374 -6.13 -32.58 -17.88
C ASP A 374 -7.08 -31.71 -17.06
N LYS A 375 -7.75 -32.29 -16.04
CA LYS A 375 -8.56 -31.52 -15.10
C LYS A 375 -7.72 -30.47 -14.34
N VAL A 376 -6.55 -30.84 -13.87
CA VAL A 376 -5.63 -29.91 -13.18
C VAL A 376 -5.19 -28.81 -14.12
N LYS A 377 -4.86 -29.11 -15.37
CA LYS A 377 -4.52 -28.10 -16.39
C LYS A 377 -5.68 -27.12 -16.61
N THR A 378 -6.91 -27.62 -16.70
CA THR A 378 -8.11 -26.79 -16.84
C THR A 378 -8.29 -25.86 -15.62
N PHE A 379 -8.15 -26.39 -14.40
CA PHE A 379 -8.25 -25.57 -13.18
C PHE A 379 -7.16 -24.50 -13.10
N LEU A 380 -5.93 -24.84 -13.44
CA LEU A 380 -4.82 -23.87 -13.50
C LEU A 380 -5.09 -22.78 -14.55
N ALA A 381 -5.64 -23.12 -15.69
CA ALA A 381 -6.02 -22.15 -16.71
C ALA A 381 -7.06 -21.15 -16.20
N VAL A 382 -8.09 -21.64 -15.47
CA VAL A 382 -9.10 -20.77 -14.84
C VAL A 382 -8.47 -19.83 -13.81
N PHE A 383 -7.64 -20.33 -12.90
CA PHE A 383 -6.97 -19.47 -11.91
C PHE A 383 -6.03 -18.45 -12.58
N ASN A 384 -5.28 -18.84 -13.59
CA ASN A 384 -4.43 -17.93 -14.35
C ASN A 384 -5.24 -16.85 -15.06
N GLN A 385 -6.41 -17.18 -15.60
CA GLN A 385 -7.32 -16.21 -16.19
C GLN A 385 -7.86 -15.22 -15.13
N LEU A 386 -8.30 -15.70 -13.98
CA LEU A 386 -8.82 -14.87 -12.90
C LEU A 386 -7.75 -13.97 -12.28
N SER A 387 -6.53 -14.49 -12.10
CA SER A 387 -5.41 -13.72 -11.55
C SER A 387 -4.72 -12.81 -12.58
N GLY A 388 -4.98 -13.05 -13.88
CA GLY A 388 -4.29 -12.33 -14.97
C GLY A 388 -2.84 -12.69 -15.17
N ASP A 389 -2.36 -13.76 -14.53
CA ASP A 389 -0.96 -14.14 -14.54
C ASP A 389 -0.81 -15.66 -14.69
N LYS A 390 0.16 -16.07 -15.51
CA LYS A 390 0.48 -17.49 -15.68
C LYS A 390 1.53 -17.89 -14.65
N VAL A 391 1.08 -18.54 -13.57
CA VAL A 391 1.94 -18.95 -12.47
C VAL A 391 2.65 -20.27 -12.78
N PRO A 392 3.99 -20.33 -12.75
CA PRO A 392 4.74 -21.58 -12.92
C PRO A 392 4.44 -22.61 -11.82
N GLU A 393 4.44 -23.91 -12.18
CA GLU A 393 4.21 -25.00 -11.22
C GLU A 393 5.16 -24.94 -10.02
N ALA A 394 6.42 -24.60 -10.24
CA ALA A 394 7.42 -24.47 -9.17
C ALA A 394 7.06 -23.40 -8.15
N GLU A 395 6.49 -22.27 -8.59
CA GLU A 395 6.03 -21.20 -7.72
C GLU A 395 4.80 -21.63 -6.90
N ILE A 396 3.86 -22.36 -7.53
CA ILE A 396 2.71 -22.93 -6.83
C ILE A 396 3.17 -23.87 -5.71
N ILE A 397 4.08 -24.79 -6.00
CA ILE A 397 4.63 -25.73 -5.03
C ILE A 397 5.37 -25.00 -3.91
N LYS A 398 6.17 -23.98 -4.25
CA LYS A 398 6.87 -23.15 -3.27
C LYS A 398 5.88 -22.46 -2.34
N ASN A 399 4.81 -21.90 -2.88
CA ASN A 399 3.78 -21.21 -2.11
C ASN A 399 3.00 -22.22 -1.24
N MET A 400 2.62 -23.38 -1.76
CA MET A 400 2.01 -24.45 -0.95
C MET A 400 2.89 -24.85 0.25
N ASN A 401 4.19 -24.95 0.06
CA ASN A 401 5.13 -25.32 1.11
C ASN A 401 5.37 -24.19 2.14
N SER A 402 4.99 -22.96 1.83
CA SER A 402 5.10 -21.85 2.77
C SER A 402 3.93 -21.73 3.75
N ILE A 403 2.83 -22.49 3.53
CA ILE A 403 1.61 -22.42 4.35
C ILE A 403 1.71 -23.42 5.50
N PRO A 404 1.64 -22.96 6.77
CA PRO A 404 1.66 -23.86 7.91
C PRO A 404 0.49 -24.85 7.93
N PRO A 405 0.66 -26.10 8.38
CA PRO A 405 -0.43 -27.09 8.42
C PRO A 405 -1.67 -26.66 9.22
N PHE A 406 -1.49 -25.92 10.33
CA PHE A 406 -2.63 -25.38 11.08
C PHE A 406 -3.38 -24.30 10.29
N GLU A 407 -2.65 -23.52 9.49
CA GLU A 407 -3.22 -22.50 8.63
C GLU A 407 -4.00 -23.12 7.48
N VAL A 408 -3.53 -24.23 6.91
CA VAL A 408 -4.28 -25.00 5.90
C VAL A 408 -5.65 -25.43 6.45
N ALA A 409 -5.70 -25.91 7.70
CA ALA A 409 -6.96 -26.32 8.34
C ALA A 409 -7.91 -25.12 8.54
N ARG A 410 -7.39 -23.97 8.93
CA ARG A 410 -8.16 -22.72 9.06
C ARG A 410 -8.72 -22.28 7.72
N LEU A 411 -7.87 -22.19 6.70
CA LEU A 411 -8.24 -21.76 5.35
C LEU A 411 -9.24 -22.73 4.70
N TYR A 412 -9.07 -24.03 4.93
CA TYR A 412 -10.05 -25.04 4.48
C TYR A 412 -11.44 -24.74 5.03
N LYS A 413 -11.56 -24.53 6.35
CA LYS A 413 -12.84 -24.17 6.97
C LYS A 413 -13.42 -22.90 6.38
N LEU A 414 -12.59 -21.88 6.18
CA LEU A 414 -13.02 -20.59 5.61
C LEU A 414 -13.60 -20.79 4.20
N VAL A 415 -12.88 -21.49 3.32
CA VAL A 415 -13.34 -21.80 1.96
C VAL A 415 -14.63 -22.62 1.97
N MET A 416 -14.71 -23.66 2.82
CA MET A 416 -15.90 -24.51 2.88
C MET A 416 -17.13 -23.77 3.43
N ASN A 417 -16.95 -22.88 4.41
CA ASN A 417 -18.05 -22.05 4.91
C ASN A 417 -18.57 -21.10 3.84
N GLU A 418 -17.70 -20.48 3.08
CA GLU A 418 -18.07 -19.57 2.00
C GLU A 418 -18.83 -20.31 0.88
N ILE A 419 -18.32 -21.47 0.46
CA ILE A 419 -18.99 -22.30 -0.54
C ILE A 419 -20.39 -22.73 -0.04
N LYS A 420 -20.54 -23.15 1.23
CA LYS A 420 -21.82 -23.50 1.82
C LYS A 420 -22.79 -22.30 1.87
N ALA A 421 -22.31 -21.12 2.23
CA ALA A 421 -23.14 -19.92 2.26
C ALA A 421 -23.68 -19.56 0.87
N GLN A 422 -22.86 -19.69 -0.17
CA GLN A 422 -23.27 -19.42 -1.55
C GLN A 422 -24.23 -20.49 -2.10
N GLN A 423 -24.04 -21.78 -1.76
CA GLN A 423 -24.96 -22.85 -2.15
C GLN A 423 -26.37 -22.68 -1.58
N LYS A 424 -26.48 -22.08 -0.39
CA LYS A 424 -27.80 -21.76 0.21
C LYS A 424 -28.50 -20.60 -0.50
N SER A 425 -27.78 -19.74 -1.18
CA SER A 425 -28.33 -18.59 -1.91
C SER A 425 -28.59 -18.86 -3.39
N ALA A 426 -28.12 -19.99 -3.95
CA ALA A 426 -28.22 -20.31 -5.37
C ALA A 426 -29.29 -21.41 -5.60
N ILE A 427 -30.39 -21.05 -6.29
CA ILE A 427 -31.49 -21.96 -6.66
C ILE A 427 -31.18 -22.74 -7.96
N THR A 428 -30.06 -22.47 -8.66
CA THR A 428 -29.72 -23.11 -9.94
C THR A 428 -28.35 -23.74 -9.97
N GLN A 429 -28.29 -25.01 -10.34
CA GLN A 429 -27.04 -25.78 -10.54
C GLN A 429 -26.60 -25.69 -12.00
N ASP A 430 -25.74 -24.72 -12.33
CA ASP A 430 -25.04 -24.69 -13.61
C ASP A 430 -23.65 -24.08 -13.47
N GLY A 431 -22.91 -23.96 -14.59
CA GLY A 431 -21.51 -23.53 -14.60
C GLY A 431 -21.18 -22.28 -13.80
N ALA A 432 -22.15 -21.42 -13.54
CA ALA A 432 -22.03 -20.23 -12.70
C ALA A 432 -21.65 -20.55 -11.24
N THR A 433 -22.05 -21.70 -10.72
CA THR A 433 -21.71 -22.13 -9.35
C THR A 433 -20.23 -22.51 -9.22
N LEU A 434 -19.66 -23.15 -10.25
CA LEU A 434 -18.24 -23.51 -10.27
C LEU A 434 -17.36 -22.26 -10.34
N GLU A 435 -17.70 -21.33 -11.22
CA GLU A 435 -16.98 -20.06 -11.35
C GLU A 435 -17.00 -19.24 -10.06
N ARG A 436 -18.13 -19.14 -9.39
CA ARG A 436 -18.24 -18.51 -8.06
C ARG A 436 -17.31 -19.16 -7.05
N GLY A 437 -17.27 -20.49 -7.01
CA GLY A 437 -16.35 -21.23 -6.13
C GLY A 437 -14.88 -20.88 -6.39
N PHE A 438 -14.47 -20.77 -7.65
CA PHE A 438 -13.11 -20.34 -8.01
C PHE A 438 -12.84 -18.88 -7.61
N ARG A 439 -13.81 -17.99 -7.81
CA ARG A 439 -13.68 -16.58 -7.39
C ARG A 439 -13.50 -16.47 -5.89
N GLU A 440 -14.25 -17.22 -5.09
CA GLU A 440 -14.13 -17.20 -3.63
C GLU A 440 -12.80 -17.78 -3.14
N ILE A 441 -12.34 -18.88 -3.71
CA ILE A 441 -11.00 -19.41 -3.41
C ILE A 441 -9.92 -18.37 -3.74
N SER A 442 -10.05 -17.70 -4.88
CA SER A 442 -9.10 -16.66 -5.29
C SER A 442 -9.11 -15.46 -4.34
N ARG A 443 -10.30 -14.99 -3.94
CA ARG A 443 -10.44 -13.90 -2.98
C ARG A 443 -9.79 -14.23 -1.63
N ILE A 444 -10.11 -15.39 -1.07
CA ILE A 444 -9.54 -15.85 0.21
C ILE A 444 -8.02 -16.02 0.10
N ALA A 445 -7.53 -16.61 -1.00
CA ALA A 445 -6.11 -16.81 -1.20
C ALA A 445 -5.35 -15.48 -1.23
N LEU A 446 -5.80 -14.54 -2.07
CA LEU A 446 -5.13 -13.24 -2.24
C LEU A 446 -5.15 -12.40 -0.96
N ARG A 447 -6.24 -12.47 -0.17
CA ARG A 447 -6.30 -11.82 1.16
C ARG A 447 -5.25 -12.35 2.13
N ASN A 448 -4.89 -13.61 2.01
CA ASN A 448 -3.92 -14.25 2.88
C ASN A 448 -2.51 -14.38 2.27
N GLY A 449 -2.22 -13.71 1.15
CA GLY A 449 -0.91 -13.78 0.49
C GLY A 449 -0.56 -15.15 -0.08
N ILE A 450 -1.58 -15.86 -0.56
CA ILE A 450 -1.45 -17.22 -1.09
C ILE A 450 -1.88 -17.22 -2.55
N LEU A 451 -1.21 -18.03 -3.37
CA LEU A 451 -1.66 -18.23 -4.75
C LEU A 451 -2.99 -18.98 -4.77
N PRO A 452 -3.99 -18.54 -5.56
CA PRO A 452 -5.28 -19.22 -5.68
C PRO A 452 -5.17 -20.72 -5.99
N SER A 453 -4.27 -21.08 -6.89
CA SER A 453 -4.00 -22.48 -7.23
C SER A 453 -3.38 -23.27 -6.06
N ALA A 454 -2.51 -22.66 -5.26
CA ALA A 454 -1.94 -23.29 -4.08
C ALA A 454 -3.02 -23.57 -3.01
N LEU A 455 -3.89 -22.61 -2.73
CA LEU A 455 -5.01 -22.80 -1.82
C LEU A 455 -5.98 -23.89 -2.31
N PHE A 456 -6.28 -23.91 -3.60
CA PHE A 456 -7.12 -24.93 -4.21
C PHE A 456 -6.59 -26.34 -3.98
N PHE A 457 -5.29 -26.57 -4.20
CA PHE A 457 -4.67 -27.87 -3.97
C PHE A 457 -4.67 -28.25 -2.48
N HIS A 458 -4.46 -27.31 -1.59
CA HIS A 458 -4.59 -27.55 -0.16
C HIS A 458 -6.00 -27.95 0.25
N VAL A 459 -7.04 -27.29 -0.29
CA VAL A 459 -8.44 -27.62 -0.02
C VAL A 459 -8.77 -29.03 -0.50
N ILE A 460 -8.33 -29.42 -1.69
CA ILE A 460 -8.52 -30.78 -2.22
C ILE A 460 -7.81 -31.81 -1.35
N ASN A 461 -6.56 -31.56 -1.00
CA ASN A 461 -5.77 -32.49 -0.18
C ASN A 461 -6.39 -32.65 1.21
N GLU A 462 -6.82 -31.56 1.83
CA GLU A 462 -7.45 -31.60 3.15
C GLU A 462 -8.81 -32.31 3.10
N LYS A 463 -9.63 -32.07 2.08
CA LYS A 463 -10.89 -32.78 1.86
C LYS A 463 -10.65 -34.29 1.71
N SER A 464 -9.67 -34.68 0.92
CA SER A 464 -9.30 -36.09 0.73
C SER A 464 -8.84 -36.78 2.03
N LYS A 465 -8.07 -36.06 2.88
CA LYS A 465 -7.68 -36.55 4.20
C LYS A 465 -8.90 -36.76 5.10
N ARG A 466 -9.82 -35.79 5.17
CA ARG A 466 -11.02 -35.86 6.00
C ARG A 466 -11.92 -37.02 5.60
N ILE A 467 -12.13 -37.22 4.32
CA ILE A 467 -12.88 -38.38 3.80
C ILE A 467 -12.18 -39.70 4.22
N LYS A 468 -10.85 -39.79 4.05
CA LYS A 468 -10.07 -40.99 4.39
C LYS A 468 -10.15 -41.36 5.89
N TYR A 469 -10.18 -40.33 6.75
CA TYR A 469 -10.18 -40.55 8.20
C TYR A 469 -11.55 -40.42 8.85
N GLY A 470 -12.65 -40.36 8.08
CA GLY A 470 -14.03 -40.29 8.59
C GLY A 470 -14.32 -39.06 9.45
N VAL A 471 -13.60 -37.96 9.21
CA VAL A 471 -13.85 -36.69 9.91
C VAL A 471 -15.04 -36.03 9.22
N ASP A 472 -16.20 -36.02 9.86
CA ASP A 472 -17.39 -35.35 9.35
C ASP A 472 -17.14 -33.87 9.18
N GLU A 473 -17.58 -33.33 8.02
CA GLU A 473 -17.60 -31.89 7.77
C GLU A 473 -18.66 -31.25 8.68
N VAL A 474 -18.23 -30.62 9.77
CA VAL A 474 -19.10 -29.82 10.64
C VAL A 474 -19.37 -28.45 10.01
#